data_e4d01b3f0f7747e6205b5cc9f52b95d1
#
_entry.id   e4d01b3f0f7747e6205b5cc9f52b95d1
#
_cell.length_a   1.000
_cell.length_b   1.000
_cell.length_c   1.000
_cell.angle_alpha   90.00
_cell.angle_beta   90.00
_cell.angle_gamma   90.00
#
_symmetry.space_group_name_H-M   'P 1'
#
loop_
_entity.id
_entity.type
_entity.pdbx_description
1 polymer ?
#
loop_
_entity_poly.entity_id
_entity_poly.type
_entity_poly.pdbx_seq_one_letter_code
_entity_poly.pdbx_strand_id
1 'polypeptide(L)'
;MKIHRLVTSTGIVLAVSVMCFAGKEFTMPKTQPAAAYPAHDYHSNEKVTVGLDPYNTQEKTKIFVVNYRELDLLPVLMVITNDSDSPISLTDIKAQLVTGEGTKLSPATEDDVYRRVSHPNASGARVPLPFPTRRVKGGVNTKEWSEITNAQFKAKAVEPRGSQAGFLFFDVSDVKEPLKGATFYLTRVHDASGNDLMYFEVPLDKAGEVK
;
A
#
# COMPACT_ATOMS: atom_id res chain seq x y z
N MET A 1 63.37 51.28 23.61
CA MET A 1 61.94 51.08 23.79
C MET A 1 61.44 50.33 22.57
N LYS A 2 61.27 49.00 22.66
CA LYS A 2 60.85 48.15 21.52
C LYS A 2 59.40 47.73 21.73
N ILE A 3 58.53 48.16 20.81
CA ILE A 3 57.12 47.84 20.79
C ILE A 3 56.93 46.53 20.01
N HIS A 4 56.53 45.47 20.70
CA HIS A 4 56.13 44.22 20.06
C HIS A 4 54.66 44.33 19.61
N ARG A 5 54.43 44.24 18.30
CA ARG A 5 53.09 44.08 17.69
C ARG A 5 52.71 42.60 17.76
N LEU A 6 51.64 42.35 18.53
CA LEU A 6 50.97 41.06 18.59
C LEU A 6 50.00 40.96 17.39
N VAL A 7 50.26 40.03 16.47
CA VAL A 7 49.38 39.74 15.35
C VAL A 7 48.46 38.56 15.79
N THR A 8 47.24 38.89 16.11
CA THR A 8 46.18 37.88 16.36
C THR A 8 45.64 37.41 15.03
N SER A 9 45.97 36.18 14.65
CA SER A 9 45.40 35.48 13.49
C SER A 9 44.05 34.89 13.87
N THR A 10 42.97 35.52 13.40
CA THR A 10 41.60 35.01 13.57
C THR A 10 41.34 33.96 12.49
N GLY A 11 41.46 32.69 12.85
CA GLY A 11 41.09 31.58 11.98
C GLY A 11 39.57 31.45 11.85
N ILE A 12 39.03 31.76 10.67
CA ILE A 12 37.64 31.53 10.32
C ILE A 12 37.51 30.03 10.01
N VAL A 13 36.91 29.26 10.93
CA VAL A 13 36.48 27.86 10.68
C VAL A 13 35.20 27.90 9.89
N LEU A 14 35.30 27.63 8.59
CA LEU A 14 34.15 27.47 7.70
C LEU A 14 33.49 26.12 7.96
N ALA A 15 32.45 26.06 8.79
CA ALA A 15 31.65 24.86 9.00
C ALA A 15 30.80 24.61 7.74
N VAL A 16 31.28 23.71 6.88
CA VAL A 16 30.50 23.20 5.74
C VAL A 16 29.43 22.25 6.29
N SER A 17 28.21 22.76 6.46
CA SER A 17 27.05 21.95 6.78
C SER A 17 26.69 21.12 5.53
N VAL A 18 27.10 19.85 5.52
CA VAL A 18 26.64 18.88 4.53
C VAL A 18 25.16 18.62 4.81
N MET A 19 24.26 19.30 4.10
CA MET A 19 22.85 18.94 4.04
C MET A 19 22.77 17.61 3.31
N CYS A 20 22.69 16.51 4.05
CA CYS A 20 22.26 15.22 3.52
C CYS A 20 20.80 15.40 3.05
N PHE A 21 20.60 15.55 1.76
CA PHE A 21 19.28 15.34 1.15
C PHE A 21 18.95 13.85 1.28
N ALA A 22 18.37 13.47 2.41
CA ALA A 22 17.73 12.17 2.55
C ALA A 22 16.56 12.17 1.57
N GLY A 23 16.73 11.51 0.42
CA GLY A 23 15.65 11.36 -0.56
C GLY A 23 14.45 10.72 0.12
N LYS A 24 13.25 11.02 -0.37
CA LYS A 24 11.97 10.51 0.15
C LYS A 24 12.02 9.00 0.38
N GLU A 25 11.54 8.58 1.53
CA GLU A 25 11.31 7.17 1.88
C GLU A 25 9.81 6.96 2.12
N PHE A 26 9.33 5.78 1.75
CA PHE A 26 7.96 5.40 2.04
C PHE A 26 7.77 5.23 3.54
N THR A 27 6.69 5.81 4.03
CA THR A 27 6.21 5.57 5.39
C THR A 27 4.73 5.24 5.31
N MET A 28 4.33 4.15 5.95
CA MET A 28 2.93 3.74 6.02
C MET A 28 2.11 4.88 6.61
N PRO A 29 0.98 5.29 5.99
CA PRO A 29 0.15 6.36 6.52
C PRO A 29 -0.42 5.96 7.88
N LYS A 30 -0.64 6.95 8.76
CA LYS A 30 -1.33 6.71 10.02
C LYS A 30 -2.76 6.31 9.72
N THR A 31 -3.13 5.09 10.09
CA THR A 31 -4.46 4.55 9.86
C THR A 31 -5.41 4.87 11.02
N GLN A 32 -6.70 4.90 10.71
CA GLN A 32 -7.80 4.97 11.65
C GLN A 32 -8.51 3.60 11.69
N PRO A 33 -9.40 3.34 12.67
CA PRO A 33 -10.26 2.17 12.61
C PRO A 33 -11.05 2.10 11.30
N ALA A 34 -11.30 0.89 10.79
CA ALA A 34 -11.90 0.67 9.48
C ALA A 34 -13.23 1.41 9.26
N ALA A 35 -14.06 1.54 10.29
CA ALA A 35 -15.33 2.27 10.26
C ALA A 35 -15.19 3.79 10.03
N ALA A 36 -14.00 4.35 10.19
CA ALA A 36 -13.76 5.78 9.93
C ALA A 36 -13.59 6.10 8.44
N TYR A 37 -13.42 5.10 7.60
CA TYR A 37 -13.30 5.28 6.15
C TYR A 37 -14.69 5.35 5.50
N PRO A 38 -14.92 6.24 4.51
CA PRO A 38 -16.21 6.36 3.83
C PRO A 38 -16.67 5.06 3.17
N ALA A 39 -15.74 4.33 2.56
CA ALA A 39 -15.99 3.01 1.99
C ALA A 39 -15.64 1.94 3.02
N HIS A 40 -16.64 1.39 3.67
CA HIS A 40 -16.47 0.30 4.64
C HIS A 40 -17.72 -0.61 4.70
N ASP A 41 -17.51 -1.82 5.18
CA ASP A 41 -18.56 -2.79 5.51
C ASP A 41 -18.33 -3.30 6.93
N TYR A 42 -19.38 -3.30 7.75
CA TYR A 42 -19.37 -3.70 9.15
C TYR A 42 -20.30 -4.87 9.41
N HIS A 43 -19.77 -5.96 9.86
CA HIS A 43 -20.49 -7.13 10.31
C HIS A 43 -20.74 -7.08 11.81
N SER A 44 -21.96 -6.75 12.20
CA SER A 44 -22.33 -6.51 13.62
C SER A 44 -22.24 -7.76 14.49
N ASN A 45 -22.51 -8.95 13.93
CA ASN A 45 -22.46 -10.21 14.67
C ASN A 45 -21.03 -10.60 15.01
N GLU A 46 -20.14 -10.48 14.03
CA GLU A 46 -18.72 -10.80 14.13
C GLU A 46 -17.92 -9.66 14.75
N LYS A 47 -18.48 -8.45 14.76
CA LYS A 47 -17.83 -7.22 15.20
C LYS A 47 -16.53 -6.95 14.41
N VAL A 48 -16.55 -7.23 13.12
CA VAL A 48 -15.43 -7.00 12.21
C VAL A 48 -15.83 -5.96 11.18
N THR A 49 -14.93 -5.01 10.92
CA THR A 49 -15.10 -3.98 9.89
C THR A 49 -13.97 -4.08 8.89
N VAL A 50 -14.28 -3.98 7.61
CA VAL A 50 -13.32 -3.80 6.52
C VAL A 50 -13.52 -2.41 5.93
N GLY A 51 -12.49 -1.58 5.95
CA GLY A 51 -12.49 -0.24 5.39
C GLY A 51 -11.48 -0.10 4.27
N LEU A 52 -11.80 0.70 3.27
CA LEU A 52 -10.96 0.91 2.10
C LEU A 52 -10.75 2.40 1.82
N ASP A 53 -9.55 2.71 1.36
CA ASP A 53 -9.18 4.03 0.90
C ASP A 53 -8.33 3.93 -0.39
N PRO A 54 -8.92 4.14 -1.58
CA PRO A 54 -8.19 4.15 -2.83
C PRO A 54 -7.24 5.36 -2.93
N TYR A 55 -6.00 5.10 -3.33
CA TYR A 55 -4.98 6.13 -3.57
C TYR A 55 -4.92 6.46 -5.07
N ASN A 56 -6.03 7.01 -5.57
CA ASN A 56 -6.25 7.33 -6.98
C ASN A 56 -5.98 8.79 -7.35
N THR A 57 -5.74 9.67 -6.38
CA THR A 57 -5.46 11.10 -6.62
C THR A 57 -3.96 11.39 -6.50
N GLN A 58 -3.50 12.45 -7.21
CA GLN A 58 -2.11 12.88 -7.13
C GLN A 58 -1.69 13.25 -5.69
N GLU A 59 -2.62 13.78 -4.90
CA GLU A 59 -2.36 14.14 -3.50
C GLU A 59 -2.03 12.91 -2.65
N LYS A 60 -2.91 11.90 -2.70
CA LYS A 60 -2.73 10.67 -1.93
C LYS A 60 -1.48 9.90 -2.36
N THR A 61 -1.18 9.85 -3.65
CA THR A 61 -0.02 9.09 -4.17
C THR A 61 1.33 9.74 -3.83
N LYS A 62 1.35 10.96 -3.32
CA LYS A 62 2.60 11.61 -2.86
C LYS A 62 3.34 10.86 -1.75
N ILE A 63 2.71 9.95 -1.03
CA ILE A 63 3.38 9.16 0.00
C ILE A 63 4.38 8.15 -0.59
N PHE A 64 4.12 7.69 -1.83
CA PHE A 64 4.94 6.68 -2.48
C PHE A 64 6.21 7.26 -3.12
N VAL A 65 7.25 6.45 -3.16
CA VAL A 65 8.47 6.70 -3.95
C VAL A 65 8.22 6.33 -5.40
N VAL A 66 7.55 5.20 -5.62
CA VAL A 66 7.16 4.69 -6.93
C VAL A 66 5.92 5.42 -7.43
N ASN A 67 5.93 5.83 -8.71
CA ASN A 67 4.74 6.40 -9.35
C ASN A 67 3.84 5.27 -9.90
N TYR A 68 3.07 4.64 -9.03
CA TYR A 68 2.19 3.51 -9.39
C TYR A 68 1.17 3.86 -10.47
N ARG A 69 0.74 5.13 -10.56
CA ARG A 69 -0.22 5.58 -11.58
C ARG A 69 0.34 5.48 -13.00
N GLU A 70 1.63 5.81 -13.19
CA GLU A 70 2.30 5.67 -14.50
C GLU A 70 2.53 4.20 -14.88
N LEU A 71 2.39 3.31 -13.89
CA LEU A 71 2.52 1.87 -14.08
C LEU A 71 1.16 1.16 -14.19
N ASP A 72 0.06 1.91 -14.30
CA ASP A 72 -1.31 1.38 -14.32
C ASP A 72 -1.63 0.49 -13.10
N LEU A 73 -1.01 0.80 -11.95
CA LEU A 73 -1.29 0.15 -10.68
C LEU A 73 -2.09 1.09 -9.77
N LEU A 74 -3.24 0.61 -9.31
CA LEU A 74 -4.09 1.31 -8.35
C LEU A 74 -3.80 0.79 -6.94
N PRO A 75 -3.15 1.58 -6.06
CA PRO A 75 -3.02 1.24 -4.65
C PRO A 75 -4.33 1.49 -3.92
N VAL A 76 -4.80 0.51 -3.16
CA VAL A 76 -5.97 0.63 -2.28
C VAL A 76 -5.54 0.27 -0.87
N LEU A 77 -5.60 1.22 0.05
CA LEU A 77 -5.37 0.95 1.46
C LEU A 77 -6.54 0.15 2.00
N MET A 78 -6.27 -1.02 2.54
CA MET A 78 -7.24 -1.85 3.24
C MET A 78 -6.94 -1.81 4.74
N VAL A 79 -7.96 -1.56 5.53
CA VAL A 79 -7.92 -1.62 6.99
C VAL A 79 -8.96 -2.62 7.47
N ILE A 80 -8.54 -3.55 8.31
CA ILE A 80 -9.44 -4.51 8.96
C ILE A 80 -9.39 -4.25 10.45
N THR A 81 -10.54 -3.97 11.06
CA THR A 81 -10.69 -3.76 12.50
C THR A 81 -11.51 -4.89 13.08
N ASN A 82 -10.99 -5.50 14.13
CA ASN A 82 -11.64 -6.56 14.89
C ASN A 82 -12.03 -6.02 16.27
N ASP A 83 -13.30 -5.70 16.46
CA ASP A 83 -13.87 -5.22 17.72
C ASP A 83 -14.41 -6.37 18.60
N SER A 84 -14.19 -7.62 18.20
CA SER A 84 -14.55 -8.80 18.98
C SER A 84 -13.55 -9.09 20.08
N ASP A 85 -13.88 -10.07 20.93
CA ASP A 85 -13.01 -10.53 22.03
C ASP A 85 -12.13 -11.74 21.63
N SER A 86 -12.19 -12.15 20.35
CA SER A 86 -11.43 -13.28 19.80
C SER A 86 -10.64 -12.86 18.55
N PRO A 87 -9.47 -13.45 18.30
CA PRO A 87 -8.72 -13.15 17.09
C PRO A 87 -9.45 -13.66 15.85
N ILE A 88 -9.20 -13.03 14.71
CA ILE A 88 -9.63 -13.51 13.40
C ILE A 88 -8.41 -13.87 12.54
N SER A 89 -8.55 -14.90 11.72
CA SER A 89 -7.50 -15.35 10.80
C SER A 89 -7.71 -14.77 9.40
N LEU A 90 -6.61 -14.30 8.82
CA LEU A 90 -6.53 -13.74 7.48
C LEU A 90 -5.61 -14.56 6.56
N THR A 91 -5.23 -15.78 6.96
CA THR A 91 -4.22 -16.58 6.26
C THR A 91 -4.61 -16.87 4.81
N ASP A 92 -5.88 -17.13 4.56
CA ASP A 92 -6.40 -17.57 3.26
C ASP A 92 -7.34 -16.55 2.61
N ILE A 93 -7.32 -15.31 3.05
CA ILE A 93 -8.20 -14.27 2.51
C ILE A 93 -8.08 -14.17 0.99
N LYS A 94 -9.22 -13.93 0.34
CA LYS A 94 -9.28 -13.59 -1.07
C LYS A 94 -9.91 -12.22 -1.24
N ALA A 95 -9.11 -11.31 -1.77
CA ALA A 95 -9.55 -9.96 -2.11
C ALA A 95 -9.81 -9.87 -3.62
N GLN A 96 -10.88 -9.19 -4.01
CA GLN A 96 -11.24 -8.96 -5.41
C GLN A 96 -11.89 -7.60 -5.55
N LEU A 97 -11.44 -6.83 -6.53
CA LEU A 97 -12.12 -5.62 -6.97
C LEU A 97 -12.92 -5.93 -8.23
N VAL A 98 -14.22 -5.69 -8.19
CA VAL A 98 -15.12 -5.85 -9.34
C VAL A 98 -15.50 -4.44 -9.81
N THR A 99 -15.15 -4.09 -11.04
CA THR A 99 -15.46 -2.79 -11.63
C THR A 99 -16.94 -2.68 -11.96
N GLY A 100 -17.44 -1.46 -12.19
CA GLY A 100 -18.83 -1.26 -12.63
C GLY A 100 -19.18 -1.94 -13.96
N GLU A 101 -18.20 -2.29 -14.76
CA GLU A 101 -18.35 -3.05 -16.01
C GLU A 101 -18.28 -4.57 -15.79
N GLY A 102 -18.08 -5.02 -14.54
CA GLY A 102 -18.03 -6.44 -14.17
C GLY A 102 -16.63 -7.07 -14.32
N THR A 103 -15.59 -6.31 -14.65
CA THR A 103 -14.22 -6.81 -14.70
C THR A 103 -13.73 -7.14 -13.30
N LYS A 104 -13.19 -8.35 -13.12
CA LYS A 104 -12.69 -8.83 -11.83
C LYS A 104 -11.18 -8.69 -11.78
N LEU A 105 -10.70 -7.88 -10.85
CA LEU A 105 -9.29 -7.63 -10.62
C LEU A 105 -8.87 -8.27 -9.29
N SER A 106 -7.83 -9.09 -9.34
CA SER A 106 -7.17 -9.61 -8.14
C SER A 106 -5.98 -8.73 -7.77
N PRO A 107 -5.63 -8.62 -6.48
CA PRO A 107 -4.43 -7.91 -6.10
C PRO A 107 -3.18 -8.50 -6.76
N ALA A 108 -2.32 -7.63 -7.25
CA ALA A 108 -1.01 -8.00 -7.75
C ALA A 108 -0.13 -8.51 -6.59
N THR A 109 0.63 -9.56 -6.86
CA THR A 109 1.61 -10.07 -5.89
C THR A 109 2.80 -9.12 -5.77
N GLU A 110 3.62 -9.29 -4.72
CA GLU A 110 4.87 -8.53 -4.55
C GLU A 110 5.78 -8.67 -5.79
N ASP A 111 5.88 -9.87 -6.35
CA ASP A 111 6.66 -10.12 -7.56
C ASP A 111 6.05 -9.46 -8.82
N ASP A 112 4.72 -9.36 -8.91
CA ASP A 112 4.06 -8.66 -10.02
C ASP A 112 4.34 -7.16 -9.95
N VAL A 113 4.20 -6.56 -8.77
CA VAL A 113 4.51 -5.15 -8.55
C VAL A 113 5.99 -4.88 -8.85
N TYR A 114 6.89 -5.73 -8.34
CA TYR A 114 8.33 -5.61 -8.61
C TYR A 114 8.64 -5.66 -10.11
N ARG A 115 8.05 -6.61 -10.84
CA ARG A 115 8.24 -6.72 -12.29
C ARG A 115 7.76 -5.48 -13.03
N ARG A 116 6.61 -4.93 -12.64
CA ARG A 116 6.07 -3.72 -13.26
C ARG A 116 6.97 -2.51 -13.02
N VAL A 117 7.49 -2.35 -11.81
CA VAL A 117 8.43 -1.26 -11.47
C VAL A 117 9.78 -1.44 -12.17
N SER A 118 10.29 -2.68 -12.25
CA SER A 118 11.59 -2.98 -12.88
C SER A 118 11.56 -2.81 -14.41
N HIS A 119 10.42 -3.04 -15.05
CA HIS A 119 10.25 -3.09 -16.49
C HIS A 119 8.99 -2.31 -16.93
N PRO A 120 8.95 -1.00 -16.75
CA PRO A 120 7.75 -0.19 -16.99
C PRO A 120 7.24 -0.24 -18.43
N ASN A 121 8.11 -0.58 -19.40
CA ASN A 121 7.77 -0.65 -20.83
C ASN A 121 7.47 -2.07 -21.32
N ALA A 122 7.50 -3.07 -20.44
CA ALA A 122 7.15 -4.42 -20.81
C ALA A 122 5.62 -4.58 -20.81
N SER A 123 4.98 -4.26 -21.93
CA SER A 123 3.54 -4.51 -22.13
C SER A 123 3.23 -5.98 -21.93
N GLY A 124 2.40 -6.26 -20.91
CA GLY A 124 2.19 -7.56 -20.35
C GLY A 124 1.58 -8.60 -21.27
N ALA A 125 2.39 -9.50 -21.79
CA ALA A 125 1.92 -10.84 -22.06
C ALA A 125 2.37 -11.71 -20.87
N ARG A 126 1.44 -12.23 -20.09
CA ARG A 126 1.69 -13.25 -19.07
C ARG A 126 2.14 -14.53 -19.78
N VAL A 127 3.44 -14.67 -20.00
CA VAL A 127 4.02 -15.95 -20.35
C VAL A 127 4.48 -16.55 -19.01
N PRO A 128 3.86 -17.66 -18.55
CA PRO A 128 4.39 -18.42 -17.42
C PRO A 128 5.77 -18.94 -17.84
N LEU A 129 6.83 -18.38 -17.30
CA LEU A 129 8.17 -18.91 -17.54
C LEU A 129 8.37 -20.13 -16.63
N PRO A 130 8.72 -21.30 -17.17
CA PRO A 130 8.83 -22.54 -16.43
C PRO A 130 10.12 -22.68 -15.61
N PHE A 131 10.91 -21.60 -15.47
CA PHE A 131 12.19 -21.64 -14.76
C PHE A 131 12.24 -20.61 -13.64
N PRO A 132 12.89 -20.93 -12.48
CA PRO A 132 13.14 -19.94 -11.45
C PRO A 132 14.01 -18.84 -12.05
N THR A 133 13.41 -17.67 -12.23
CA THR A 133 14.09 -16.50 -12.78
C THR A 133 15.21 -16.10 -11.84
N ARG A 134 16.44 -16.26 -12.32
CA ARG A 134 17.63 -15.64 -11.74
C ARG A 134 17.29 -14.16 -11.54
N ARG A 135 17.35 -13.67 -10.29
CA ARG A 135 17.15 -12.24 -9.98
C ARG A 135 18.08 -11.43 -10.90
N VAL A 136 17.50 -10.85 -11.94
CA VAL A 136 18.21 -9.88 -12.77
C VAL A 136 18.28 -8.63 -11.90
N LYS A 137 19.47 -8.25 -11.50
CA LYS A 137 19.79 -6.97 -10.86
C LYS A 137 19.52 -5.86 -11.89
N GLY A 138 18.30 -5.39 -12.01
CA GLY A 138 17.97 -4.35 -12.97
C GLY A 138 16.79 -3.53 -12.49
N GLY A 139 16.99 -2.28 -12.21
CA GLY A 139 15.98 -1.26 -12.29
C GLY A 139 15.30 -0.81 -11.00
N VAL A 140 15.20 -1.59 -9.94
CA VAL A 140 14.56 -1.16 -8.67
C VAL A 140 15.62 -0.77 -7.66
N ASN A 141 15.61 0.47 -7.20
CA ASN A 141 16.52 0.92 -6.16
C ASN A 141 16.08 0.44 -4.76
N THR A 142 16.95 0.60 -3.76
CA THR A 142 16.69 0.09 -2.40
C THR A 142 15.43 0.69 -1.77
N LYS A 143 15.11 1.96 -2.06
CA LYS A 143 13.92 2.63 -1.50
C LYS A 143 12.63 2.12 -2.13
N GLU A 144 12.62 1.95 -3.44
CA GLU A 144 11.50 1.36 -4.18
C GLU A 144 11.26 -0.09 -3.73
N TRP A 145 12.34 -0.87 -3.57
CA TRP A 145 12.23 -2.23 -3.04
C TRP A 145 11.66 -2.27 -1.64
N SER A 146 12.16 -1.40 -0.75
CA SER A 146 11.65 -1.27 0.62
C SER A 146 10.17 -0.89 0.63
N GLU A 147 9.74 0.02 -0.26
CA GLU A 147 8.34 0.41 -0.40
C GLU A 147 7.48 -0.76 -0.88
N ILE A 148 7.86 -1.43 -1.99
CA ILE A 148 7.12 -2.58 -2.53
C ILE A 148 6.90 -3.64 -1.46
N THR A 149 7.92 -3.90 -0.64
CA THR A 149 7.84 -4.90 0.42
C THR A 149 7.02 -4.42 1.62
N ASN A 150 7.16 -3.17 2.04
CA ASN A 150 6.56 -2.69 3.30
C ASN A 150 5.15 -2.10 3.13
N ALA A 151 4.77 -1.71 1.92
CA ALA A 151 3.45 -1.15 1.68
C ALA A 151 2.34 -2.20 1.63
N GLN A 152 2.64 -3.43 1.20
CA GLN A 152 1.62 -4.46 0.96
C GLN A 152 0.97 -4.97 2.24
N PHE A 153 -0.32 -5.30 2.13
CA PHE A 153 -1.06 -5.97 3.20
C PHE A 153 -0.53 -7.40 3.41
N LYS A 154 0.05 -7.66 4.58
CA LYS A 154 0.70 -8.95 4.91
C LYS A 154 0.20 -9.57 6.21
N ALA A 155 -0.79 -8.95 6.85
CA ALA A 155 -1.32 -9.47 8.11
C ALA A 155 -1.95 -10.85 7.90
N LYS A 156 -1.65 -11.78 8.79
CA LYS A 156 -2.22 -13.14 8.81
C LYS A 156 -3.31 -13.30 9.87
N ALA A 157 -3.44 -12.33 10.76
CA ALA A 157 -4.46 -12.30 11.80
C ALA A 157 -4.72 -10.86 12.24
N VAL A 158 -5.89 -10.63 12.84
CA VAL A 158 -6.17 -9.41 13.62
C VAL A 158 -6.54 -9.83 15.02
N GLU A 159 -5.75 -9.34 15.97
CA GLU A 159 -5.96 -9.59 17.39
C GLU A 159 -7.27 -8.94 17.90
N PRO A 160 -7.83 -9.43 19.01
CA PRO A 160 -8.98 -8.81 19.65
C PRO A 160 -8.75 -7.31 19.88
N ARG A 161 -9.77 -6.49 19.58
CA ARG A 161 -9.73 -5.03 19.75
C ARG A 161 -8.57 -4.36 18.98
N GLY A 162 -8.11 -5.00 17.92
CA GLY A 162 -6.99 -4.55 17.10
C GLY A 162 -7.39 -4.18 15.67
N SER A 163 -6.44 -3.59 14.95
CA SER A 163 -6.56 -3.30 13.52
C SER A 163 -5.29 -3.66 12.78
N GLN A 164 -5.43 -4.09 11.54
CA GLN A 164 -4.32 -4.31 10.61
C GLN A 164 -4.58 -3.54 9.32
N ALA A 165 -3.51 -3.04 8.72
CA ALA A 165 -3.62 -2.25 7.49
C ALA A 165 -2.47 -2.53 6.54
N GLY A 166 -2.71 -2.30 5.25
CA GLY A 166 -1.73 -2.40 4.18
C GLY A 166 -2.37 -2.10 2.83
N PHE A 167 -1.54 -1.94 1.82
CA PHE A 167 -2.00 -1.68 0.47
C PHE A 167 -2.21 -2.98 -0.32
N LEU A 168 -3.29 -2.99 -1.09
CA LEU A 168 -3.51 -3.91 -2.20
C LEU A 168 -3.26 -3.14 -3.50
N PHE A 169 -2.54 -3.72 -4.42
CA PHE A 169 -2.25 -3.10 -5.72
C PHE A 169 -3.03 -3.82 -6.81
N PHE A 170 -3.83 -3.09 -7.58
CA PHE A 170 -4.62 -3.66 -8.66
C PHE A 170 -4.09 -3.19 -10.02
N ASP A 171 -3.88 -4.12 -10.95
CA ASP A 171 -3.56 -3.80 -12.34
C ASP A 171 -4.82 -3.28 -13.03
N VAL A 172 -4.80 -2.02 -13.42
CA VAL A 172 -5.91 -1.31 -14.05
C VAL A 172 -5.60 -0.88 -15.49
N SER A 173 -4.57 -1.47 -16.11
CA SER A 173 -4.12 -1.11 -17.46
C SER A 173 -5.23 -1.17 -18.53
N ASP A 174 -6.19 -2.09 -18.35
CA ASP A 174 -7.30 -2.29 -19.30
C ASP A 174 -8.62 -1.66 -18.81
N VAL A 175 -8.59 -0.85 -17.74
CA VAL A 175 -9.80 -0.28 -17.11
C VAL A 175 -9.71 1.24 -17.03
N LYS A 176 -10.60 1.96 -17.69
CA LYS A 176 -10.57 3.43 -17.73
C LYS A 176 -10.98 4.09 -16.42
N GLU A 177 -12.04 3.61 -15.80
CA GLU A 177 -12.63 4.16 -14.57
C GLU A 177 -12.76 3.06 -13.50
N PRO A 178 -11.64 2.58 -12.92
CA PRO A 178 -11.63 1.36 -12.10
C PRO A 178 -12.46 1.45 -10.81
N LEU A 179 -12.79 2.65 -10.35
CA LEU A 179 -13.53 2.86 -9.11
C LEU A 179 -15.02 3.19 -9.32
N LYS A 180 -15.41 3.57 -10.54
CA LYS A 180 -16.79 3.95 -10.84
C LYS A 180 -17.71 2.73 -10.81
N GLY A 181 -18.71 2.75 -9.91
CA GLY A 181 -19.59 1.61 -9.70
C GLY A 181 -18.88 0.33 -9.25
N ALA A 182 -17.66 0.45 -8.74
CA ALA A 182 -16.87 -0.69 -8.33
C ALA A 182 -17.23 -1.15 -6.91
N THR A 183 -17.11 -2.46 -6.70
CA THR A 183 -17.30 -3.09 -5.40
C THR A 183 -16.09 -3.98 -5.09
N PHE A 184 -15.60 -3.85 -3.87
CA PHE A 184 -14.55 -4.72 -3.37
C PHE A 184 -15.15 -5.85 -2.55
N TYR A 185 -14.64 -7.05 -2.75
CA TYR A 185 -15.03 -8.25 -2.02
C TYR A 185 -13.84 -8.81 -1.26
N LEU A 186 -14.05 -9.12 0.04
CA LEU A 186 -13.10 -9.87 0.85
C LEU A 186 -13.80 -11.12 1.39
N THR A 187 -13.19 -12.28 1.13
CA THR A 187 -13.74 -13.59 1.53
C THR A 187 -12.70 -14.40 2.26
N ARG A 188 -13.13 -15.49 2.91
CA ARG A 188 -12.29 -16.42 3.65
C ARG A 188 -11.57 -15.79 4.85
N VAL A 189 -12.25 -14.86 5.51
CA VAL A 189 -11.89 -14.42 6.86
C VAL A 189 -12.47 -15.44 7.83
N HIS A 190 -11.65 -15.99 8.72
CA HIS A 190 -12.08 -17.03 9.65
C HIS A 190 -12.11 -16.52 11.09
N ASP A 191 -13.03 -17.04 11.88
CA ASP A 191 -13.03 -16.86 13.33
C ASP A 191 -11.93 -17.70 14.02
N ALA A 192 -11.82 -17.59 15.33
CA ALA A 192 -10.87 -18.38 16.12
C ALA A 192 -11.13 -19.90 16.09
N SER A 193 -12.32 -20.32 15.69
CA SER A 193 -12.72 -21.73 15.55
C SER A 193 -12.49 -22.26 14.13
N GLY A 194 -12.05 -21.41 13.21
CA GLY A 194 -11.81 -21.74 11.81
C GLY A 194 -13.06 -21.70 10.94
N ASN A 195 -14.17 -21.14 11.42
CA ASN A 195 -15.37 -20.96 10.60
C ASN A 195 -15.19 -19.74 9.70
N ASP A 196 -15.62 -19.85 8.44
CA ASP A 196 -15.69 -18.71 7.54
C ASP A 196 -16.67 -17.66 8.09
N LEU A 197 -16.19 -16.42 8.23
CA LEU A 197 -17.09 -15.28 8.36
C LEU A 197 -17.74 -15.00 7.01
N MET A 198 -18.91 -14.34 7.00
CA MET A 198 -19.53 -13.92 5.75
C MET A 198 -18.55 -13.04 4.95
N TYR A 199 -18.72 -12.99 3.63
CA TYR A 199 -17.93 -12.10 2.78
C TYR A 199 -18.25 -10.63 3.07
N PHE A 200 -17.21 -9.81 3.06
CA PHE A 200 -17.35 -8.35 3.12
C PHE A 200 -17.52 -7.78 1.73
N GLU A 201 -18.47 -6.87 1.59
CA GLU A 201 -18.80 -6.20 0.34
C GLU A 201 -18.73 -4.68 0.54
N VAL A 202 -17.68 -4.06 0.00
CA VAL A 202 -17.44 -2.62 0.17
C VAL A 202 -17.63 -1.89 -1.14
N PRO A 203 -18.75 -1.15 -1.33
CA PRO A 203 -18.94 -0.27 -2.47
C PRO A 203 -17.91 0.87 -2.45
N LEU A 204 -17.26 1.13 -3.58
CA LEU A 204 -16.22 2.15 -3.69
C LEU A 204 -16.75 3.50 -4.22
N ASP A 205 -18.01 3.63 -4.54
CA ASP A 205 -18.62 4.89 -4.97
C ASP A 205 -18.41 6.02 -3.95
N LYS A 206 -18.44 5.67 -2.66
CA LYS A 206 -18.23 6.61 -1.55
C LYS A 206 -16.76 6.97 -1.33
N ALA A 207 -15.84 6.20 -1.87
CA ALA A 207 -14.39 6.42 -1.68
C ALA A 207 -13.86 7.65 -2.43
N GLY A 208 -14.59 8.16 -3.42
CA GLY A 208 -14.25 9.36 -4.20
C GLY A 208 -14.78 10.67 -3.62
N GLU A 209 -15.68 10.63 -2.65
CA GLU A 209 -16.28 11.81 -2.01
C GLU A 209 -15.41 12.25 -0.83
N VAL A 210 -14.25 12.85 -1.12
CA VAL A 210 -13.51 13.62 -0.10
C VAL A 210 -14.23 14.95 0.07
N LYS A 211 -14.84 15.16 1.25
CA LYS A 211 -15.31 16.48 1.70
C LYS A 211 -14.15 17.44 1.91
#